data_b01c5b7b1265041cfc480dea423f58f4
#
_entry.id   b01c5b7b1265041cfc480dea423f58f4
#
_cell.length_a   1.000
_cell.length_b   1.000
_cell.length_c   1.000
_cell.angle_alpha   90.00
_cell.angle_beta   90.00
_cell.angle_gamma   90.00
#
_symmetry.space_group_name_H-M   'P 1'
#
loop_
_entity.id
_entity.type
_entity.pdbx_description
1 polymer ?
#
loop_
_entity_poly.entity_id
_entity_poly.type
_entity_poly.pdbx_seq_one_letter_code
_entity_poly.pdbx_strand_id
1 'polypeptide(L)'
;MGNSNEFMEYIKRNPSTVKDYFRRLVLTQCIDEYIKELEDRRNFYKACSEEFNHLEKRIKRLAEIRDIVNGEMWDTIVYRVTSENKQEN
;
A
#
# COMPACT_ATOMS: atom_id res chain seq x y z
N MET A 1 -11.79 9.68 18.54
CA MET A 1 -11.61 8.56 19.45
C MET A 1 -12.64 7.47 19.27
N GLY A 2 -13.92 7.80 19.05
CA GLY A 2 -14.94 6.82 18.70
C GLY A 2 -14.64 6.04 17.42
N ASN A 3 -13.94 6.66 16.49
CA ASN A 3 -13.62 6.07 15.18
C ASN A 3 -12.76 4.82 15.28
N SER A 4 -11.82 4.74 16.24
CA SER A 4 -10.97 3.57 16.43
C SER A 4 -11.76 2.33 16.82
N ASN A 5 -12.71 2.48 17.73
CA ASN A 5 -13.54 1.38 18.17
C ASN A 5 -14.51 0.91 17.08
N GLU A 6 -15.09 1.84 16.34
CA GLU A 6 -15.98 1.55 15.22
C GLU A 6 -15.24 0.80 14.12
N PHE A 7 -14.01 1.21 13.81
CA PHE A 7 -13.17 0.55 12.81
C PHE A 7 -12.82 -0.88 13.23
N MET A 8 -12.43 -1.08 14.49
CA MET A 8 -12.10 -2.40 15.00
C MET A 8 -13.32 -3.32 15.01
N GLU A 9 -14.48 -2.81 15.35
CA GLU A 9 -15.75 -3.55 15.29
C GLU A 9 -16.08 -3.97 13.85
N TYR A 10 -15.91 -3.05 12.90
CA TYR A 10 -16.12 -3.34 11.49
C TYR A 10 -15.21 -4.46 11.01
N ILE A 11 -13.93 -4.41 11.37
CA ILE A 11 -12.95 -5.43 11.01
C ILE A 11 -13.37 -6.81 11.52
N LYS A 12 -13.81 -6.88 12.77
CA LYS A 12 -14.27 -8.13 13.39
C LYS A 12 -15.47 -8.74 12.69
N ARG A 13 -16.40 -7.90 12.20
CA ARG A 13 -17.60 -8.35 11.51
C ARG A 13 -17.34 -8.75 10.06
N ASN A 14 -16.26 -8.29 9.47
CA ASN A 14 -15.98 -8.45 8.05
C ASN A 14 -14.60 -9.09 7.81
N PRO A 15 -14.45 -10.39 8.10
CA PRO A 15 -13.15 -11.07 7.97
C PRO A 15 -12.59 -11.09 6.55
N SER A 16 -13.44 -11.09 5.52
CA SER A 16 -12.97 -11.01 4.13
C SER A 16 -12.30 -9.68 3.82
N THR A 17 -12.82 -8.59 4.37
CA THR A 17 -12.21 -7.25 4.24
C THR A 17 -10.86 -7.21 4.95
N VAL A 18 -10.76 -7.86 6.12
CA VAL A 18 -9.51 -7.96 6.86
C VAL A 18 -8.46 -8.72 6.04
N LYS A 19 -8.82 -9.84 5.42
CA LYS A 19 -7.94 -10.62 4.57
C LYS A 19 -7.41 -9.78 3.41
N ASP A 20 -8.28 -9.04 2.74
CA ASP A 20 -7.92 -8.16 1.64
C ASP A 20 -6.95 -7.08 2.10
N TYR A 21 -7.23 -6.47 3.25
CA TYR A 21 -6.38 -5.45 3.86
C TYR A 21 -4.98 -5.99 4.09
N PHE A 22 -4.86 -7.15 4.74
CA PHE A 22 -3.57 -7.74 5.05
C PHE A 22 -2.81 -8.17 3.79
N ARG A 23 -3.49 -8.68 2.79
CA ARG A 23 -2.87 -9.02 1.50
C ARG A 23 -2.25 -7.80 0.85
N ARG A 24 -2.98 -6.69 0.82
CA ARG A 24 -2.47 -5.44 0.25
C ARG A 24 -1.34 -4.84 1.08
N LEU A 25 -1.43 -4.94 2.40
CA LEU A 25 -0.38 -4.50 3.29
C LEU A 25 0.92 -5.28 3.05
N VAL A 26 0.82 -6.61 2.97
CA VAL A 26 1.96 -7.48 2.66
C VAL A 26 2.55 -7.14 1.30
N LEU A 27 1.70 -6.94 0.30
CA LEU A 27 2.14 -6.55 -1.04
C LEU A 27 2.90 -5.22 -1.02
N THR A 28 2.37 -4.24 -0.30
CA THR A 28 3.03 -2.93 -0.15
C THR A 28 4.40 -3.07 0.52
N GLN A 29 4.49 -3.89 1.56
CA GLN A 29 5.76 -4.16 2.24
C GLN A 29 6.76 -4.85 1.32
N CYS A 30 6.31 -5.81 0.53
CA CYS A 30 7.17 -6.49 -0.45
C CYS A 30 7.70 -5.52 -1.51
N ILE A 31 6.86 -4.60 -1.98
CA ILE A 31 7.27 -3.57 -2.93
C ILE A 31 8.33 -2.67 -2.30
N ASP A 32 8.13 -2.24 -1.05
CA ASP A 32 9.09 -1.39 -0.34
C ASP A 32 10.44 -2.08 -0.15
N GLU A 33 10.45 -3.35 0.21
CA GLU A 33 11.66 -4.13 0.36
C GLU A 33 12.39 -4.28 -0.97
N TYR A 34 11.65 -4.51 -2.05
CA TYR A 34 12.20 -4.62 -3.39
C TYR A 34 12.79 -3.29 -3.86
N ILE A 35 12.12 -2.17 -3.57
CA ILE A 35 12.64 -0.84 -3.87
C ILE A 35 13.98 -0.62 -3.17
N LYS A 36 14.09 -1.00 -1.89
CA LYS A 36 15.35 -0.90 -1.14
C LYS A 36 16.47 -1.70 -1.80
N GLU A 37 16.18 -2.92 -2.23
CA GLU A 37 17.14 -3.75 -2.96
C GLU A 37 17.62 -3.06 -4.25
N LEU A 38 16.69 -2.48 -4.99
CA LEU A 38 17.03 -1.78 -6.22
C LEU A 38 17.83 -0.51 -5.97
N GLU A 39 17.52 0.22 -4.90
CA GLU A 39 18.30 1.39 -4.48
C GLU A 39 19.73 1.01 -4.12
N ASP A 40 19.92 -0.08 -3.40
CA ASP A 40 21.24 -0.58 -3.06
C ASP A 40 22.03 -0.98 -4.32
N ARG A 41 21.39 -1.66 -5.26
CA ARG A 41 22.00 -2.00 -6.55
C ARG A 41 22.36 -0.76 -7.34
N ARG A 42 21.45 0.22 -7.39
CA ARG A 42 21.68 1.49 -8.09
C ARG A 42 22.94 2.17 -7.57
N ASN A 43 23.17 2.14 -6.27
CA ASN A 43 24.31 2.80 -5.63
C ASN A 43 25.65 2.18 -6.01
N PHE A 44 25.67 0.97 -6.56
CA PHE A 44 26.89 0.36 -7.11
C PHE A 44 27.32 0.95 -8.45
N TYR A 45 26.41 1.59 -9.17
CA TYR A 45 26.68 2.12 -10.49
C TYR A 45 26.97 3.61 -10.42
N LYS A 46 27.74 4.10 -11.42
CA LYS A 46 28.00 5.52 -11.53
C LYS A 46 26.69 6.27 -11.82
N ALA A 47 26.52 7.43 -11.18
CA ALA A 47 25.41 8.31 -11.48
C ALA A 47 25.37 8.62 -12.97
N CYS A 48 24.17 8.60 -13.55
CA CYS A 48 23.93 8.83 -14.98
C CYS A 48 24.44 7.74 -15.91
N SER A 49 24.91 6.60 -15.41
CA SER A 49 25.18 5.43 -16.25
C SER A 49 23.86 4.83 -16.75
N GLU A 50 23.93 4.01 -17.80
CA GLU A 50 22.76 3.36 -18.37
C GLU A 50 22.06 2.45 -17.35
N GLU A 51 22.84 1.68 -16.61
CA GLU A 51 22.36 0.80 -15.56
C GLU A 51 21.71 1.58 -14.41
N PHE A 52 22.33 2.67 -13.99
CA PHE A 52 21.79 3.56 -12.96
C PHE A 52 20.42 4.12 -13.37
N ASN A 53 20.34 4.64 -14.59
CA ASN A 53 19.10 5.21 -15.11
C ASN A 53 17.99 4.18 -15.25
N HIS A 54 18.33 2.97 -15.65
CA HIS A 54 17.39 1.86 -15.77
C HIS A 54 16.78 1.50 -14.41
N LEU A 55 17.63 1.39 -13.40
CA LEU A 55 17.18 1.10 -12.03
C LEU A 55 16.36 2.25 -11.46
N GLU A 56 16.74 3.50 -11.71
CA GLU A 56 15.98 4.68 -11.30
C GLU A 56 14.54 4.65 -11.82
N LYS A 57 14.39 4.37 -13.11
CA LYS A 57 13.07 4.27 -13.74
C LYS A 57 12.22 3.18 -13.08
N ARG A 58 12.84 2.04 -12.81
CA ARG A 58 12.15 0.91 -12.18
C ARG A 58 11.71 1.24 -10.76
N ILE A 59 12.57 1.89 -9.99
CA ILE A 59 12.26 2.34 -8.63
C ILE A 59 11.08 3.31 -8.65
N LYS A 60 11.10 4.30 -9.53
CA LYS A 60 10.02 5.27 -9.67
C LYS A 60 8.70 4.60 -10.01
N ARG A 61 8.72 3.65 -10.94
CA ARG A 61 7.50 2.92 -11.33
C ARG A 61 6.93 2.11 -10.17
N LEU A 62 7.78 1.43 -9.43
CA LEU A 62 7.36 0.65 -8.26
C LEU A 62 6.80 1.54 -7.15
N ALA A 63 7.42 2.71 -6.93
CA ALA A 63 6.91 3.68 -5.96
C ALA A 63 5.53 4.19 -6.34
N GLU A 64 5.28 4.46 -7.61
CA GLU A 64 3.95 4.86 -8.10
C GLU A 64 2.92 3.76 -7.86
N ILE A 65 3.26 2.52 -8.18
CA ILE A 65 2.37 1.36 -7.97
C ILE A 65 2.06 1.21 -6.48
N ARG A 66 3.07 1.32 -5.63
CA ARG A 66 2.89 1.25 -4.18
C ARG A 66 1.91 2.31 -3.68
N ASP A 67 2.06 3.54 -4.13
CA ASP A 67 1.22 4.65 -3.71
C ASP A 67 -0.23 4.46 -4.17
N ILE A 68 -0.43 3.95 -5.38
CA ILE A 68 -1.77 3.63 -5.91
C ILE A 68 -2.41 2.53 -5.06
N VAL A 69 -1.70 1.46 -4.77
CA VAL A 69 -2.21 0.35 -3.95
C VAL A 69 -2.59 0.84 -2.56
N ASN A 70 -1.75 1.65 -1.93
CA ASN A 70 -2.03 2.24 -0.63
C ASN A 70 -3.26 3.14 -0.65
N GLY A 71 -3.35 4.03 -1.63
CA GLY A 71 -4.47 4.94 -1.77
C GLY A 71 -5.79 4.21 -1.96
N GLU A 72 -5.84 3.26 -2.88
CA GLU A 72 -7.03 2.45 -3.15
C GLU A 72 -7.46 1.64 -1.93
N MET A 73 -6.51 1.10 -1.20
CA MET A 73 -6.78 0.33 0.00
C MET A 73 -7.50 1.18 1.05
N TRP A 74 -6.95 2.35 1.36
CA TRP A 74 -7.53 3.24 2.35
C TRP A 74 -8.89 3.78 1.92
N ASP A 75 -9.01 4.21 0.68
CA ASP A 75 -10.26 4.74 0.15
C ASP A 75 -11.38 3.70 0.21
N THR A 76 -11.05 2.45 -0.14
CA THR A 76 -12.01 1.36 -0.10
C THR A 76 -12.48 1.08 1.32
N ILE A 77 -11.56 1.03 2.27
CA ILE A 77 -11.90 0.78 3.68
C ILE A 77 -12.75 1.90 4.25
N VAL A 78 -12.35 3.14 4.04
CA VAL A 78 -13.10 4.32 4.52
C VAL A 78 -14.49 4.34 3.90
N TYR A 79 -14.62 4.08 2.62
CA TYR A 79 -15.90 4.03 1.92
C TYR A 79 -16.83 2.97 2.53
N ARG A 80 -16.33 1.76 2.75
CA ARG A 80 -17.14 0.66 3.31
C ARG A 80 -17.62 0.98 4.73
N VAL A 81 -16.74 1.46 5.58
CA VAL A 81 -17.08 1.83 6.95
C VAL A 81 -18.16 2.93 6.97
N THR A 82 -17.96 3.96 6.15
CA THR A 82 -18.90 5.09 6.06
C THR A 82 -20.25 4.64 5.51
N SER A 83 -20.26 3.78 4.50
CA SER A 83 -21.50 3.27 3.88
C SER A 83 -22.30 2.41 4.85
N GLU A 84 -21.64 1.55 5.63
CA GLU A 84 -22.31 0.74 6.65
C GLU A 84 -22.94 1.62 7.73
N ASN A 85 -22.23 2.62 8.21
CA ASN A 85 -22.77 3.55 9.20
C ASN A 85 -24.01 4.30 8.69
N LYS A 86 -24.03 4.66 7.42
CA LYS A 86 -25.19 5.29 6.78
C LYS A 86 -26.39 4.35 6.69
N GLN A 87 -26.14 3.06 6.46
CA GLN A 87 -27.20 2.07 6.34
C GLN A 87 -27.88 1.75 7.68
N GLU A 88 -27.18 1.90 8.77
CA GLU A 88 -27.71 1.66 10.11
C GLU A 88 -28.68 2.75 10.58
N ASN A 89 -28.67 3.87 9.95
CA ASN A 89 -29.56 4.99 10.26
C ASN A 89 -30.76 5.03 9.32
#